data_a54e360f465f76d85b316afabf886c3f
#
_entry.id   a54e360f465f76d85b316afabf886c3f
#
_cell.length_a   1.000
_cell.length_b   1.000
_cell.length_c   1.000
_cell.angle_alpha   90.00
_cell.angle_beta   90.00
_cell.angle_gamma   90.00
#
_symmetry.space_group_name_H-M   'P 1'
#
loop_
_entity.id
_entity.type
_entity.pdbx_description
1 polymer ?
#
loop_
_entity_poly.entity_id
_entity_poly.type
_entity_poly.pdbx_seq_one_letter_code
_entity_poly.pdbx_strand_id
1 'polypeptide(L)'
;METNEILVRKTDSDATAEVLSALSKTEKGKNNIIKFENAVYHFRRENAFYGYFCPVYNPNGYKYVHFPLINKENVTIDGNGAVFMFEDRVYPFITQCSSNITYKNFTVDFSFARYAYVTVTEVTDEGFTLKIVQNDLTYSVEDDHNLTFISGSDRICTGEKRFFLQNLTRQANCYLLAGDTTDPLINPATILVFTDAYDKGEKTIHFKYRSESNHFDCRVGDTAVLSFDENRENSVFYFEDSKNISFENVTVSRGAGFGILATLTENIHIDGCSFSIPEERKSTEIISVTADLIHFMHCSGTVLIENSVFEDCLDDAVNIHGQYMRIKKLLSENSAEVEFCHQSHACRTLYKKGDFLTVSDSETMLEKGSVTVISESQICDGGNLSVTFSENINGVLSPGDYLENPSRMPVIIFRNNSVSRCPHIRISSSKYMEVSHNYLNLGGTGVYIADLFSYWFESGRVHSVLIEKNRFEDSTVHGTAAGIEITSSRPGGYRHENITIRDNTFKMQKGFAIYAENVDNLTLKNNDLGGADKIIKNCSLK
;
A
#
# COMPACT_ATOMS: atom_id res chain seq x y z
N MET A 1 -34.38 -7.83 3.61
CA MET A 1 -33.85 -9.11 3.10
C MET A 1 -33.87 -10.15 4.21
N GLU A 2 -34.19 -11.40 3.93
CA GLU A 2 -34.10 -12.50 4.89
C GLU A 2 -32.62 -12.76 5.25
N THR A 3 -32.35 -13.10 6.50
CA THR A 3 -31.00 -13.39 6.97
C THR A 3 -30.75 -14.90 6.93
N ASN A 4 -29.60 -15.29 6.35
CA ASN A 4 -29.07 -16.64 6.35
C ASN A 4 -27.81 -16.66 7.23
N GLU A 5 -27.91 -17.19 8.46
CA GLU A 5 -26.78 -17.28 9.39
C GLU A 5 -26.13 -18.66 9.28
N ILE A 6 -24.82 -18.67 9.05
CA ILE A 6 -23.99 -19.86 8.86
C ILE A 6 -22.91 -19.86 9.92
N LEU A 7 -22.99 -20.79 10.87
CA LEU A 7 -22.02 -20.90 11.96
C LEU A 7 -20.80 -21.71 11.53
N VAL A 8 -19.61 -21.15 11.75
CA VAL A 8 -18.32 -21.85 11.67
C VAL A 8 -17.85 -22.15 13.09
N ARG A 9 -17.85 -23.40 13.46
CA ARG A 9 -17.44 -23.84 14.79
C ARG A 9 -15.92 -23.94 14.88
N LYS A 10 -15.41 -23.82 16.10
CA LYS A 10 -14.00 -24.07 16.39
C LYS A 10 -13.59 -25.45 15.91
N THR A 11 -12.43 -25.53 15.27
CA THR A 11 -11.74 -26.78 14.94
C THR A 11 -10.32 -26.76 15.51
N ASP A 12 -9.79 -27.91 15.90
CA ASP A 12 -8.39 -28.04 16.35
C ASP A 12 -7.44 -28.31 15.16
N SER A 13 -8.00 -28.44 13.94
CA SER A 13 -7.27 -28.62 12.70
C SER A 13 -7.34 -27.35 11.83
N ASP A 14 -6.93 -27.45 10.57
CA ASP A 14 -7.07 -26.39 9.57
C ASP A 14 -8.55 -26.07 9.31
N ALA A 15 -8.93 -24.80 9.48
CA ALA A 15 -10.31 -24.33 9.37
C ALA A 15 -10.72 -23.98 7.94
N THR A 16 -9.86 -24.17 6.96
CA THR A 16 -10.11 -23.76 5.56
C THR A 16 -11.33 -24.46 4.96
N ALA A 17 -11.46 -25.78 5.20
CA ALA A 17 -12.57 -26.55 4.66
C ALA A 17 -13.94 -26.08 5.19
N GLU A 18 -14.01 -25.72 6.48
CA GLU A 18 -15.19 -25.17 7.13
C GLU A 18 -15.59 -23.82 6.52
N VAL A 19 -14.61 -22.97 6.28
CA VAL A 19 -14.82 -21.65 5.64
C VAL A 19 -15.31 -21.83 4.20
N LEU A 20 -14.67 -22.67 3.39
CA LEU A 20 -15.10 -22.93 2.01
C LEU A 20 -16.51 -23.54 1.98
N SER A 21 -16.81 -24.44 2.91
CA SER A 21 -18.17 -24.99 3.08
C SER A 21 -19.17 -23.90 3.47
N ALA A 22 -18.82 -22.98 4.38
CA ALA A 22 -19.69 -21.87 4.77
C ALA A 22 -19.95 -20.92 3.59
N LEU A 23 -18.91 -20.54 2.83
CA LEU A 23 -19.03 -19.73 1.63
C LEU A 23 -19.92 -20.39 0.55
N SER A 24 -19.90 -21.72 0.45
CA SER A 24 -20.76 -22.44 -0.50
C SER A 24 -22.25 -22.43 -0.13
N LYS A 25 -22.58 -22.19 1.14
CA LYS A 25 -23.95 -22.12 1.67
C LYS A 25 -24.56 -20.71 1.62
N THR A 26 -23.81 -19.72 1.12
CA THR A 26 -24.37 -18.38 0.91
C THR A 26 -25.43 -18.41 -0.18
N GLU A 27 -26.56 -17.74 0.08
CA GLU A 27 -27.72 -17.71 -0.81
C GLU A 27 -27.87 -16.34 -1.46
N LYS A 28 -28.09 -16.33 -2.79
CA LYS A 28 -28.34 -15.07 -3.53
C LYS A 28 -29.64 -14.42 -3.07
N GLY A 29 -29.61 -13.10 -2.90
CA GLY A 29 -30.79 -12.33 -2.47
C GLY A 29 -31.08 -12.37 -0.97
N LYS A 30 -30.23 -13.00 -0.16
CA LYS A 30 -30.29 -12.97 1.30
C LYS A 30 -29.11 -12.19 1.90
N ASN A 31 -29.27 -11.76 3.15
CA ASN A 31 -28.15 -11.30 3.96
C ASN A 31 -27.47 -12.53 4.57
N ASN A 32 -26.30 -12.89 4.07
CA ASN A 32 -25.55 -14.04 4.54
C ASN A 32 -24.57 -13.60 5.63
N ILE A 33 -24.66 -14.21 6.81
CA ILE A 33 -23.74 -13.96 7.92
C ILE A 33 -22.99 -15.25 8.21
N ILE A 34 -21.70 -15.27 7.88
CA ILE A 34 -20.78 -16.33 8.27
C ILE A 34 -20.18 -15.93 9.60
N LYS A 35 -20.66 -16.57 10.67
CA LYS A 35 -20.32 -16.25 12.05
C LYS A 35 -19.39 -17.29 12.66
N PHE A 36 -18.35 -16.83 13.32
CA PHE A 36 -17.37 -17.66 13.99
C PHE A 36 -17.62 -17.70 15.49
N GLU A 37 -17.20 -18.78 16.14
CA GLU A 37 -17.05 -18.80 17.59
C GLU A 37 -15.80 -18.00 17.99
N ASN A 38 -15.81 -17.38 19.17
CA ASN A 38 -14.63 -16.67 19.68
C ASN A 38 -13.53 -17.69 20.05
N ALA A 39 -12.63 -17.95 19.10
CA ALA A 39 -11.54 -18.90 19.20
C ALA A 39 -10.40 -18.55 18.25
N VAL A 40 -9.27 -19.26 18.37
CA VAL A 40 -8.20 -19.21 17.36
C VAL A 40 -8.50 -20.25 16.29
N TYR A 41 -8.47 -19.84 15.03
CA TYR A 41 -8.62 -20.67 13.84
C TYR A 41 -7.32 -20.68 13.06
N HIS A 42 -6.78 -21.86 12.76
CA HIS A 42 -5.58 -22.04 11.97
C HIS A 42 -5.94 -22.29 10.52
N PHE A 43 -5.19 -21.65 9.61
CA PHE A 43 -5.38 -21.74 8.17
C PHE A 43 -4.09 -22.16 7.51
N ARG A 44 -4.10 -23.31 6.81
CA ARG A 44 -2.93 -23.91 6.16
C ARG A 44 -3.14 -24.02 4.65
N ARG A 45 -2.06 -23.87 3.91
CA ARG A 45 -2.08 -23.82 2.45
C ARG A 45 -2.69 -25.05 1.79
N GLU A 46 -2.54 -26.24 2.37
CA GLU A 46 -2.92 -27.51 1.74
C GLU A 46 -4.39 -27.61 1.36
N ASN A 47 -5.27 -26.96 2.12
CA ASN A 47 -6.71 -26.97 1.89
C ASN A 47 -7.25 -25.67 1.27
N ALA A 48 -6.37 -24.71 1.00
CA ALA A 48 -6.77 -23.42 0.44
C ALA A 48 -7.32 -23.56 -0.98
N PHE A 49 -8.25 -22.68 -1.33
CA PHE A 49 -8.67 -22.51 -2.72
C PHE A 49 -7.48 -22.11 -3.59
N TYR A 50 -7.27 -22.78 -4.70
CA TYR A 50 -6.16 -22.53 -5.62
C TYR A 50 -6.68 -22.01 -6.94
N GLY A 51 -6.40 -20.74 -7.24
CA GLY A 51 -6.90 -20.05 -8.42
C GLY A 51 -5.89 -19.07 -9.03
N TYR A 52 -6.08 -18.72 -10.31
CA TYR A 52 -5.23 -17.76 -11.01
C TYR A 52 -5.78 -16.34 -10.83
N PHE A 53 -4.95 -15.45 -10.29
CA PHE A 53 -5.27 -14.04 -10.04
C PHE A 53 -4.22 -13.12 -10.65
N CYS A 54 -4.63 -11.88 -10.95
CA CYS A 54 -3.77 -10.83 -11.47
C CYS A 54 -3.83 -9.59 -10.57
N PRO A 55 -3.34 -9.68 -9.34
CA PRO A 55 -3.39 -8.55 -8.44
C PRO A 55 -2.44 -7.45 -8.94
N VAL A 56 -2.89 -6.19 -8.86
CA VAL A 56 -1.99 -5.05 -9.06
C VAL A 56 -0.89 -5.07 -8.00
N TYR A 57 0.28 -4.52 -8.30
CA TYR A 57 1.45 -4.48 -7.41
C TYR A 57 1.97 -5.85 -6.94
N ASN A 58 1.35 -6.94 -7.37
CA ASN A 58 1.79 -8.29 -7.05
C ASN A 58 1.92 -9.13 -8.34
N PRO A 59 2.80 -10.14 -8.37
CA PRO A 59 2.95 -10.99 -9.56
C PRO A 59 1.64 -11.71 -9.90
N ASN A 60 1.31 -11.73 -11.19
CA ASN A 60 0.25 -12.57 -11.71
C ASN A 60 0.56 -14.04 -11.52
N GLY A 61 -0.43 -14.85 -11.19
CA GLY A 61 -0.21 -16.29 -11.04
C GLY A 61 -1.26 -16.99 -10.19
N TYR A 62 -0.99 -18.26 -9.96
CA TYR A 62 -1.83 -19.06 -9.07
C TYR A 62 -1.58 -18.68 -7.61
N LYS A 63 -2.67 -18.47 -6.87
CA LYS A 63 -2.66 -18.07 -5.46
C LYS A 63 -3.45 -19.05 -4.61
N TYR A 64 -2.98 -19.27 -3.39
CA TYR A 64 -3.71 -20.00 -2.36
C TYR A 64 -4.54 -19.01 -1.55
N VAL A 65 -5.85 -19.22 -1.46
CA VAL A 65 -6.81 -18.28 -0.86
C VAL A 65 -7.71 -18.99 0.13
N HIS A 66 -7.83 -18.47 1.35
CA HIS A 66 -8.69 -19.09 2.38
C HIS A 66 -10.12 -18.57 2.33
N PHE A 67 -10.30 -17.27 2.06
CA PHE A 67 -11.63 -16.66 1.92
C PHE A 67 -11.81 -16.13 0.48
N PRO A 68 -12.12 -17.00 -0.50
CA PRO A 68 -12.37 -16.59 -1.89
C PRO A 68 -13.81 -16.08 -2.05
N LEU A 69 -14.03 -14.79 -1.77
CA LEU A 69 -15.32 -14.14 -2.02
C LEU A 69 -15.43 -13.70 -3.49
N ILE A 70 -15.62 -14.65 -4.38
CA ILE A 70 -15.68 -14.43 -5.82
C ILE A 70 -17.15 -14.48 -6.26
N ASN A 71 -17.64 -13.41 -6.95
CA ASN A 71 -19.03 -13.26 -7.36
C ASN A 71 -20.03 -13.43 -6.19
N LYS A 72 -19.68 -12.90 -5.02
CA LYS A 72 -20.53 -12.93 -3.82
C LYS A 72 -21.29 -11.62 -3.65
N GLU A 73 -22.45 -11.72 -3.00
CA GLU A 73 -23.31 -10.58 -2.73
C GLU A 73 -23.92 -10.69 -1.34
N ASN A 74 -23.92 -9.56 -0.59
CA ASN A 74 -24.52 -9.47 0.75
C ASN A 74 -23.95 -10.51 1.71
N VAL A 75 -22.62 -10.53 1.88
CA VAL A 75 -21.94 -11.46 2.78
C VAL A 75 -21.22 -10.71 3.90
N THR A 76 -21.49 -11.09 5.12
CA THR A 76 -20.77 -10.64 6.32
C THR A 76 -19.92 -11.78 6.87
N ILE A 77 -18.63 -11.54 7.02
CA ILE A 77 -17.72 -12.39 7.78
C ILE A 77 -17.63 -11.79 9.19
N ASP A 78 -18.30 -12.40 10.14
CA ASP A 78 -18.31 -11.96 11.55
C ASP A 78 -17.48 -12.91 12.42
N GLY A 79 -16.27 -12.46 12.76
CA GLY A 79 -15.37 -13.24 13.59
C GLY A 79 -15.79 -13.34 15.06
N ASN A 80 -16.67 -12.45 15.55
CA ASN A 80 -17.13 -12.47 16.94
C ASN A 80 -15.99 -12.51 17.96
N GLY A 81 -14.87 -11.84 17.66
CA GLY A 81 -13.65 -11.83 18.48
C GLY A 81 -12.65 -12.94 18.17
N ALA A 82 -12.85 -13.73 17.13
CA ALA A 82 -11.92 -14.79 16.71
C ALA A 82 -10.57 -14.23 16.25
N VAL A 83 -9.54 -15.07 16.38
CA VAL A 83 -8.22 -14.85 15.77
C VAL A 83 -8.07 -15.81 14.59
N PHE A 84 -7.82 -15.27 13.42
CA PHE A 84 -7.52 -16.01 12.19
C PHE A 84 -6.00 -16.06 12.01
N MET A 85 -5.41 -17.20 12.34
CA MET A 85 -3.98 -17.46 12.30
C MET A 85 -3.61 -18.12 10.98
N PHE A 86 -2.93 -17.40 10.10
CA PHE A 86 -2.51 -17.90 8.80
C PHE A 86 -1.09 -18.47 8.88
N GLU A 87 -0.90 -19.60 8.25
CA GLU A 87 0.39 -20.23 8.06
C GLU A 87 0.77 -20.17 6.57
N ASP A 88 2.06 -20.19 6.24
CA ASP A 88 2.57 -20.22 4.87
C ASP A 88 2.32 -18.93 4.03
N ARG A 89 2.69 -18.99 2.75
CA ARG A 89 2.51 -17.92 1.75
C ARG A 89 1.12 -18.06 1.11
N VAL A 90 0.16 -17.35 1.65
CA VAL A 90 -1.24 -17.41 1.24
C VAL A 90 -1.85 -16.01 1.17
N TYR A 91 -2.93 -15.88 0.40
CA TYR A 91 -3.84 -14.73 0.49
C TYR A 91 -4.96 -15.06 1.47
N PRO A 92 -5.02 -14.43 2.64
CA PRO A 92 -6.15 -14.64 3.56
C PRO A 92 -7.49 -14.39 2.88
N PHE A 93 -7.66 -13.21 2.26
CA PHE A 93 -8.93 -12.78 1.68
C PHE A 93 -8.75 -12.25 0.26
N ILE A 94 -9.51 -12.79 -0.69
CA ILE A 94 -9.70 -12.19 -2.02
C ILE A 94 -11.19 -11.96 -2.24
N THR A 95 -11.55 -10.71 -2.57
CA THR A 95 -12.91 -10.33 -2.93
C THR A 95 -12.89 -9.80 -4.37
N GLN A 96 -13.51 -10.55 -5.29
CA GLN A 96 -13.51 -10.21 -6.70
C GLN A 96 -14.92 -10.26 -7.28
N CYS A 97 -15.29 -9.23 -8.06
CA CYS A 97 -16.61 -9.13 -8.70
C CYS A 97 -17.77 -9.30 -7.70
N SER A 98 -17.62 -8.72 -6.51
CA SER A 98 -18.53 -8.94 -5.37
C SER A 98 -19.10 -7.62 -4.86
N SER A 99 -20.22 -7.68 -4.14
CA SER A 99 -20.87 -6.49 -3.62
C SER A 99 -21.46 -6.67 -2.23
N ASN A 100 -21.48 -5.57 -1.45
CA ASN A 100 -22.01 -5.53 -0.09
C ASN A 100 -21.35 -6.59 0.81
N ILE A 101 -20.02 -6.52 0.91
CA ILE A 101 -19.22 -7.42 1.73
C ILE A 101 -18.78 -6.69 2.99
N THR A 102 -18.99 -7.32 4.14
CA THR A 102 -18.57 -6.78 5.44
C THR A 102 -17.64 -7.76 6.15
N TYR A 103 -16.50 -7.26 6.59
CA TYR A 103 -15.54 -7.95 7.46
C TYR A 103 -15.61 -7.32 8.85
N LYS A 104 -15.89 -8.10 9.89
CA LYS A 104 -16.01 -7.51 11.23
C LYS A 104 -15.61 -8.41 12.38
N ASN A 105 -15.15 -7.77 13.46
CA ASN A 105 -14.92 -8.34 14.77
C ASN A 105 -13.95 -9.54 14.78
N PHE A 106 -12.79 -9.43 14.11
CA PHE A 106 -11.74 -10.45 14.18
C PHE A 106 -10.34 -9.87 14.08
N THR A 107 -9.38 -10.69 14.47
CA THR A 107 -7.96 -10.40 14.30
C THR A 107 -7.38 -11.31 13.22
N VAL A 108 -6.62 -10.73 12.30
CA VAL A 108 -5.77 -11.44 11.34
C VAL A 108 -4.36 -11.46 11.88
N ASP A 109 -3.77 -12.63 11.93
CA ASP A 109 -2.38 -12.79 12.32
C ASP A 109 -1.70 -13.89 11.48
N PHE A 110 -0.37 -13.88 11.46
CA PHE A 110 0.43 -14.92 10.84
C PHE A 110 1.31 -15.58 11.88
N SER A 111 1.55 -16.87 11.74
CA SER A 111 2.34 -17.65 12.70
C SER A 111 3.80 -17.19 12.82
N PHE A 112 4.27 -16.36 11.87
CA PHE A 112 5.64 -15.81 11.89
C PHE A 112 5.69 -14.49 11.10
N ALA A 113 6.68 -13.66 11.44
CA ALA A 113 6.96 -12.43 10.72
C ALA A 113 7.65 -12.69 9.38
N ARG A 114 7.38 -11.87 8.36
CA ARG A 114 8.01 -11.92 7.02
C ARG A 114 9.24 -11.04 6.90
N TYR A 115 9.88 -10.76 7.99
CA TYR A 115 11.11 -9.99 8.08
C TYR A 115 11.93 -10.46 9.27
N ALA A 116 13.24 -10.19 9.23
CA ALA A 116 14.07 -10.31 10.42
C ALA A 116 14.30 -8.93 11.04
N TYR A 117 14.02 -8.81 12.33
CA TYR A 117 14.47 -7.69 13.15
C TYR A 117 15.87 -8.03 13.65
N VAL A 118 16.84 -7.20 13.33
CA VAL A 118 18.24 -7.50 13.55
C VAL A 118 18.97 -6.35 14.25
N THR A 119 20.05 -6.69 14.97
CA THR A 119 21.00 -5.75 15.52
C THR A 119 22.35 -5.95 14.85
N VAL A 120 23.02 -4.87 14.47
CA VAL A 120 24.38 -4.89 13.92
C VAL A 120 25.36 -5.15 15.05
N THR A 121 26.13 -6.25 14.95
CA THR A 121 27.10 -6.65 15.99
C THR A 121 28.55 -6.43 15.56
N GLU A 122 28.82 -6.33 14.27
CA GLU A 122 30.17 -6.10 13.73
C GLU A 122 30.06 -5.41 12.36
N VAL A 123 31.00 -4.52 12.07
CA VAL A 123 31.17 -3.87 10.77
C VAL A 123 32.64 -3.85 10.43
N THR A 124 33.00 -4.30 9.23
CA THR A 124 34.36 -4.32 8.67
C THR A 124 34.38 -3.78 7.26
N ASP A 125 35.54 -3.59 6.67
CA ASP A 125 35.66 -3.18 5.26
C ASP A 125 35.17 -4.29 4.28
N GLU A 126 35.14 -5.55 4.72
CA GLU A 126 34.75 -6.70 3.89
C GLU A 126 33.28 -7.10 4.06
N GLY A 127 32.63 -6.68 5.16
CA GLY A 127 31.25 -7.07 5.46
C GLY A 127 30.77 -6.62 6.84
N PHE A 128 29.66 -7.18 7.27
CA PHE A 128 29.03 -6.87 8.57
C PHE A 128 28.33 -8.10 9.13
N THR A 129 28.05 -8.06 10.42
CA THR A 129 27.41 -9.16 11.15
C THR A 129 26.12 -8.68 11.78
N LEU A 130 25.04 -9.42 11.56
CA LEU A 130 23.71 -9.16 12.11
C LEU A 130 23.33 -10.27 13.09
N LYS A 131 22.73 -9.88 14.22
CA LYS A 131 22.08 -10.78 15.17
C LYS A 131 20.58 -10.64 15.06
N ILE A 132 19.86 -11.74 14.82
CA ILE A 132 18.39 -11.78 14.77
C ILE A 132 17.85 -11.67 16.20
N VAL A 133 16.90 -10.75 16.41
CA VAL A 133 16.27 -10.49 17.72
C VAL A 133 15.10 -11.47 17.98
N GLN A 134 14.33 -11.82 16.95
CA GLN A 134 13.16 -12.69 17.07
C GLN A 134 13.53 -14.13 17.46
N ASN A 135 12.77 -14.70 18.40
CA ASN A 135 12.99 -16.07 18.86
C ASN A 135 12.36 -17.12 17.96
N ASP A 136 11.25 -16.81 17.30
CA ASP A 136 10.45 -17.71 16.45
C ASP A 136 10.95 -17.81 14.99
N LEU A 137 11.88 -16.93 14.59
CA LEU A 137 12.43 -16.97 13.24
C LEU A 137 13.51 -18.05 13.09
N THR A 138 13.36 -18.89 12.08
CA THR A 138 14.29 -19.96 11.71
C THR A 138 14.93 -19.65 10.36
N TYR A 139 16.21 -19.99 10.20
CA TYR A 139 16.93 -19.84 8.94
C TYR A 139 17.97 -20.96 8.76
N SER A 140 18.46 -21.11 7.54
CA SER A 140 19.67 -21.90 7.21
C SER A 140 20.57 -21.10 6.28
N VAL A 141 21.86 -21.32 6.38
CA VAL A 141 22.83 -20.90 5.37
C VAL A 141 23.21 -22.13 4.57
N GLU A 142 22.96 -22.10 3.27
CA GLU A 142 23.16 -23.22 2.38
C GLU A 142 24.65 -23.36 1.97
N ASP A 143 25.02 -24.47 1.34
CA ASP A 143 26.41 -24.72 0.92
C ASP A 143 26.98 -23.70 -0.10
N ASP A 144 26.09 -23.06 -0.86
CA ASP A 144 26.42 -21.98 -1.79
C ASP A 144 26.45 -20.59 -1.13
N HIS A 145 26.39 -20.55 0.20
CA HIS A 145 26.32 -19.33 1.03
C HIS A 145 25.08 -18.46 0.80
N ASN A 146 24.00 -19.02 0.27
CA ASN A 146 22.69 -18.38 0.28
C ASN A 146 22.04 -18.48 1.66
N LEU A 147 21.28 -17.45 2.00
CA LEU A 147 20.49 -17.42 3.21
C LEU A 147 19.04 -17.81 2.87
N THR A 148 18.50 -18.77 3.60
CA THR A 148 17.12 -19.22 3.48
C THR A 148 16.41 -19.02 4.81
N PHE A 149 15.33 -18.25 4.83
CA PHE A 149 14.43 -18.20 5.97
C PHE A 149 13.36 -19.28 5.84
N ILE A 150 13.03 -19.92 6.97
CA ILE A 150 12.11 -21.04 7.03
C ILE A 150 10.87 -20.62 7.80
N SER A 151 9.72 -20.81 7.17
CA SER A 151 8.44 -20.40 7.65
C SER A 151 7.40 -21.49 7.41
N GLY A 152 7.04 -22.23 8.44
CA GLY A 152 6.17 -23.39 8.27
C GLY A 152 6.74 -24.36 7.23
N SER A 153 6.01 -24.61 6.14
CA SER A 153 6.46 -25.43 5.01
C SER A 153 7.23 -24.62 3.96
N ASP A 154 7.21 -23.30 4.03
CA ASP A 154 7.86 -22.44 3.03
C ASP A 154 9.34 -22.21 3.34
N ARG A 155 10.15 -22.33 2.31
CA ARG A 155 11.53 -21.91 2.31
C ARG A 155 11.65 -20.65 1.46
N ILE A 156 11.98 -19.55 2.11
CA ILE A 156 12.15 -18.24 1.45
C ILE A 156 13.63 -18.08 1.21
N CYS A 157 14.07 -18.53 0.04
CA CYS A 157 15.46 -18.40 -0.40
C CYS A 157 15.63 -17.04 -1.08
N THR A 158 16.70 -16.37 -0.75
CA THR A 158 17.12 -15.14 -1.42
C THR A 158 17.88 -15.51 -2.70
N GLY A 159 17.12 -15.84 -3.75
CA GLY A 159 17.65 -16.43 -4.98
C GLY A 159 18.73 -15.61 -5.70
N GLU A 160 18.89 -14.32 -5.42
CA GLU A 160 19.90 -13.43 -5.99
C GLU A 160 20.85 -12.85 -4.93
N LYS A 161 20.89 -13.40 -3.72
CA LYS A 161 21.68 -12.86 -2.60
C LYS A 161 21.42 -11.37 -2.36
N ARG A 162 20.15 -10.99 -2.36
CA ARG A 162 19.68 -9.62 -2.12
C ARG A 162 18.69 -9.58 -0.98
N PHE A 163 18.74 -8.51 -0.20
CA PHE A 163 17.71 -8.14 0.79
C PHE A 163 17.46 -6.66 0.76
N PHE A 164 16.24 -6.27 1.10
CA PHE A 164 15.99 -4.93 1.58
C PHE A 164 16.40 -4.86 3.06
N LEU A 165 17.41 -4.07 3.35
CA LEU A 165 17.90 -3.85 4.70
C LEU A 165 17.70 -2.38 5.05
N GLN A 166 16.93 -2.12 6.08
CA GLN A 166 16.60 -0.78 6.54
C GLN A 166 17.19 -0.53 7.93
N ASN A 167 18.07 0.46 8.03
CA ASN A 167 18.65 0.85 9.31
C ASN A 167 17.67 1.75 10.08
N LEU A 168 17.12 1.25 11.17
CA LEU A 168 16.11 1.94 11.98
C LEU A 168 16.71 2.91 12.99
N THR A 169 17.93 2.66 13.47
CA THR A 169 18.54 3.45 14.52
C THR A 169 18.87 4.86 14.06
N ARG A 170 19.32 5.00 12.81
CA ARG A 170 19.71 6.31 12.25
C ARG A 170 18.55 7.14 11.76
N GLN A 171 17.40 6.52 11.65
CA GLN A 171 16.19 7.13 11.11
C GLN A 171 15.12 7.28 12.18
N ALA A 172 15.53 7.71 13.38
CA ALA A 172 14.69 7.87 14.55
C ALA A 172 13.19 8.00 14.21
N ASN A 173 12.41 6.92 14.38
CA ASN A 173 10.98 6.82 14.09
C ASN A 173 10.58 6.79 12.59
N CYS A 174 11.50 6.55 11.65
CA CYS A 174 11.20 6.51 10.23
C CYS A 174 11.52 5.16 9.61
N TYR A 175 10.51 4.50 9.12
CA TYR A 175 10.60 3.31 8.26
C TYR A 175 10.45 3.74 6.81
N LEU A 176 11.42 4.52 6.30
CA LEU A 176 11.39 4.94 4.91
C LEU A 176 11.80 3.79 4.01
N LEU A 177 10.89 3.41 3.16
CA LEU A 177 11.22 2.60 2.02
C LEU A 177 12.08 3.34 1.03
N ALA A 178 12.83 2.55 0.27
CA ALA A 178 13.44 2.98 -0.95
C ALA A 178 12.38 3.63 -1.84
N GLY A 179 12.21 4.92 -1.69
CA GLY A 179 11.73 5.74 -2.78
C GLY A 179 12.67 5.55 -3.95
N ASP A 180 12.24 5.92 -5.12
CA ASP A 180 12.94 5.88 -6.39
C ASP A 180 14.47 5.85 -6.25
N THR A 181 15.10 4.76 -6.68
CA THR A 181 16.55 4.54 -6.65
C THR A 181 17.32 5.59 -7.45
N THR A 182 16.64 6.52 -8.11
CA THR A 182 17.21 7.62 -8.89
C THR A 182 17.40 8.90 -8.08
N ASP A 183 16.83 9.02 -6.87
CA ASP A 183 17.06 10.17 -6.00
C ASP A 183 18.07 9.82 -4.90
N PRO A 184 19.32 10.27 -5.01
CA PRO A 184 20.37 9.98 -4.02
C PRO A 184 20.12 10.63 -2.64
N LEU A 185 19.11 11.48 -2.49
CA LEU A 185 18.80 12.19 -1.26
C LEU A 185 17.72 11.50 -0.40
N ILE A 186 17.00 10.52 -0.94
CA ILE A 186 15.80 9.93 -0.30
C ILE A 186 15.97 8.43 0.01
N ASN A 187 17.12 7.82 -0.19
CA ASN A 187 17.23 6.36 -0.11
C ASN A 187 17.92 5.83 1.16
N PRO A 188 17.19 5.58 2.25
CA PRO A 188 17.69 4.88 3.41
C PRO A 188 17.50 3.36 3.38
N ALA A 189 16.71 2.81 2.46
CA ALA A 189 16.69 1.38 2.22
C ALA A 189 17.79 1.04 1.22
N THR A 190 18.83 0.42 1.68
CA THR A 190 19.87 -0.11 0.83
C THR A 190 19.45 -1.48 0.36
N ILE A 191 19.36 -1.70 -0.95
CA ILE A 191 19.34 -3.05 -1.49
C ILE A 191 20.73 -3.62 -1.18
N LEU A 192 20.79 -4.44 -0.15
CA LEU A 192 22.02 -5.11 0.20
C LEU A 192 22.23 -6.28 -0.75
N VAL A 193 23.25 -6.20 -1.55
CA VAL A 193 23.75 -7.33 -2.36
C VAL A 193 24.98 -7.86 -1.67
N PHE A 194 24.92 -9.11 -1.20
CA PHE A 194 26.07 -9.79 -0.59
C PHE A 194 26.61 -10.89 -1.51
N THR A 195 27.86 -11.28 -1.34
CA THR A 195 28.41 -12.46 -2.04
C THR A 195 28.13 -13.73 -1.28
N ASP A 196 28.32 -13.69 0.03
CA ASP A 196 28.23 -14.84 0.90
C ASP A 196 27.63 -14.49 2.25
N ALA A 197 26.78 -15.37 2.77
CA ALA A 197 26.35 -15.38 4.14
C ALA A 197 27.02 -16.52 4.90
N TYR A 198 27.37 -16.30 6.16
CA TYR A 198 27.99 -17.30 7.04
C TYR A 198 27.26 -17.33 8.37
N ASP A 199 26.75 -18.49 8.77
CA ASP A 199 26.18 -18.68 10.09
C ASP A 199 27.32 -18.70 11.14
N LYS A 200 27.22 -17.80 12.11
CA LYS A 200 28.14 -17.70 13.25
C LYS A 200 27.59 -18.34 14.52
N GLY A 201 26.41 -18.96 14.43
CA GLY A 201 25.68 -19.50 15.57
C GLY A 201 24.91 -18.42 16.38
N GLU A 202 24.10 -18.84 17.34
CA GLU A 202 23.30 -17.98 18.20
C GLU A 202 22.47 -16.90 17.44
N LYS A 203 21.90 -17.30 16.31
CA LYS A 203 21.14 -16.42 15.38
C LYS A 203 21.94 -15.24 14.84
N THR A 204 23.23 -15.44 14.63
CA THR A 204 24.15 -14.41 14.13
C THR A 204 24.66 -14.80 12.75
N ILE A 205 24.52 -13.89 11.80
CA ILE A 205 24.85 -14.10 10.39
C ILE A 205 25.86 -13.03 9.95
N HIS A 206 26.97 -13.46 9.39
CA HIS A 206 27.96 -12.57 8.76
C HIS A 206 27.72 -12.51 7.26
N PHE A 207 27.69 -11.28 6.70
CA PHE A 207 27.51 -11.02 5.27
C PHE A 207 28.76 -10.36 4.69
N LYS A 208 29.24 -10.87 3.56
CA LYS A 208 30.27 -10.20 2.77
C LYS A 208 29.65 -9.26 1.74
N TYR A 209 30.22 -8.07 1.60
CA TYR A 209 29.83 -7.13 0.56
C TYR A 209 30.17 -7.67 -0.84
N ARG A 210 29.32 -7.37 -1.82
CA ARG A 210 29.57 -7.75 -3.22
C ARG A 210 30.60 -6.83 -3.89
N SER A 211 30.67 -5.56 -3.48
CA SER A 211 31.64 -4.57 -3.97
C SER A 211 31.81 -3.45 -2.96
N GLU A 212 32.90 -2.70 -3.06
CA GLU A 212 33.17 -1.54 -2.22
C GLU A 212 32.09 -0.44 -2.31
N SER A 213 31.30 -0.41 -3.38
CA SER A 213 30.21 0.57 -3.59
C SER A 213 28.90 0.19 -2.89
N ASN A 214 28.76 -1.03 -2.37
CA ASN A 214 27.53 -1.54 -1.75
C ASN A 214 27.62 -1.64 -0.22
N HIS A 215 28.30 -0.69 0.42
CA HIS A 215 28.38 -0.66 1.86
C HIS A 215 27.04 -0.30 2.49
N PHE A 216 26.57 -1.13 3.41
CA PHE A 216 25.46 -0.80 4.28
C PHE A 216 25.92 0.23 5.31
N ASP A 217 25.36 1.44 5.25
CA ASP A 217 25.68 2.50 6.23
C ASP A 217 25.11 2.15 7.61
N CYS A 218 25.89 1.45 8.41
CA CYS A 218 25.53 1.00 9.74
C CYS A 218 26.71 1.09 10.72
N ARG A 219 26.39 1.08 12.00
CA ARG A 219 27.35 1.00 13.12
C ARG A 219 26.95 -0.14 14.04
N VAL A 220 27.94 -0.65 14.78
CA VAL A 220 27.67 -1.62 15.83
C VAL A 220 26.66 -1.04 16.83
N GLY A 221 25.62 -1.80 17.13
CA GLY A 221 24.50 -1.40 17.98
C GLY A 221 23.29 -0.83 17.21
N ASP A 222 23.42 -0.53 15.91
CA ASP A 222 22.27 -0.15 15.09
C ASP A 222 21.29 -1.31 14.98
N THR A 223 20.00 -0.98 14.88
CA THR A 223 18.93 -1.94 14.58
C THR A 223 18.45 -1.78 13.16
N ALA A 224 18.05 -2.87 12.55
CA ALA A 224 17.56 -2.87 11.17
C ALA A 224 16.46 -3.90 10.93
N VAL A 225 15.71 -3.73 9.87
CA VAL A 225 14.78 -4.73 9.31
C VAL A 225 15.37 -5.31 8.03
N LEU A 226 15.40 -6.63 7.96
CA LEU A 226 15.76 -7.39 6.79
C LEU A 226 14.49 -8.02 6.23
N SER A 227 13.99 -7.50 5.11
CA SER A 227 12.76 -7.97 4.48
C SER A 227 13.04 -9.15 3.55
N PHE A 228 12.21 -10.20 3.62
CA PHE A 228 12.37 -11.43 2.86
C PHE A 228 11.66 -11.40 1.51
N ASP A 229 10.70 -10.49 1.33
CA ASP A 229 9.80 -10.49 0.19
C ASP A 229 9.95 -9.22 -0.63
N GLU A 230 10.77 -9.28 -1.69
CA GLU A 230 10.95 -8.17 -2.62
C GLU A 230 9.68 -7.85 -3.41
N ASN A 231 8.81 -8.84 -3.59
CA ASN A 231 7.62 -8.70 -4.44
C ASN A 231 6.37 -8.32 -3.66
N ARG A 232 6.47 -8.13 -2.34
CA ARG A 232 5.33 -7.78 -1.47
C ARG A 232 4.12 -8.69 -1.70
N GLU A 233 4.37 -9.96 -2.01
CA GLU A 233 3.35 -10.95 -2.32
C GLU A 233 2.42 -11.19 -1.12
N ASN A 234 1.20 -11.62 -1.42
CA ASN A 234 0.23 -12.08 -0.42
C ASN A 234 -0.33 -10.97 0.48
N SER A 235 -0.95 -9.97 -0.15
CA SER A 235 -1.77 -9.00 0.59
C SER A 235 -2.76 -9.69 1.52
N VAL A 236 -3.00 -9.13 2.71
CA VAL A 236 -3.94 -9.70 3.68
C VAL A 236 -5.36 -9.67 3.10
N PHE A 237 -5.76 -8.52 2.57
CA PHE A 237 -7.01 -8.36 1.83
C PHE A 237 -6.71 -7.84 0.42
N TYR A 238 -7.26 -8.49 -0.58
CA TYR A 238 -7.23 -8.02 -1.96
C TYR A 238 -8.64 -7.85 -2.53
N PHE A 239 -8.94 -6.67 -3.09
CA PHE A 239 -10.23 -6.38 -3.73
C PHE A 239 -10.04 -5.99 -5.18
N GLU A 240 -10.87 -6.55 -6.05
CA GLU A 240 -10.89 -6.23 -7.47
C GLU A 240 -12.33 -6.18 -7.98
N ASP A 241 -12.64 -5.14 -8.74
CA ASP A 241 -13.95 -4.95 -9.41
C ASP A 241 -15.15 -5.23 -8.50
N SER A 242 -15.09 -4.72 -7.28
CA SER A 242 -16.07 -4.96 -6.24
C SER A 242 -16.74 -3.67 -5.78
N LYS A 243 -17.82 -3.77 -4.98
CA LYS A 243 -18.61 -2.61 -4.57
C LYS A 243 -19.11 -2.74 -3.14
N ASN A 244 -19.11 -1.61 -2.40
CA ASN A 244 -19.60 -1.51 -1.02
C ASN A 244 -18.90 -2.52 -0.10
N ILE A 245 -17.61 -2.31 0.14
CA ILE A 245 -16.79 -3.12 1.03
C ILE A 245 -16.66 -2.39 2.37
N SER A 246 -16.96 -3.07 3.47
CA SER A 246 -16.89 -2.50 4.81
C SER A 246 -16.03 -3.34 5.74
N PHE A 247 -15.27 -2.64 6.58
CA PHE A 247 -14.52 -3.18 7.71
C PHE A 247 -15.01 -2.54 9.01
N GLU A 248 -15.29 -3.35 10.02
CA GLU A 248 -15.73 -2.92 11.33
C GLU A 248 -14.96 -3.68 12.42
N ASN A 249 -14.14 -3.00 13.22
CA ASN A 249 -13.39 -3.61 14.32
C ASN A 249 -12.54 -4.81 13.87
N VAL A 250 -11.79 -4.68 12.77
CA VAL A 250 -10.84 -5.69 12.29
C VAL A 250 -9.42 -5.28 12.69
N THR A 251 -8.67 -6.22 13.26
CA THR A 251 -7.25 -6.02 13.59
C THR A 251 -6.38 -6.83 12.63
N VAL A 252 -5.30 -6.23 12.12
CA VAL A 252 -4.24 -6.91 11.38
C VAL A 252 -2.96 -6.76 12.19
N SER A 253 -2.48 -7.86 12.77
CA SER A 253 -1.29 -7.87 13.63
C SER A 253 -0.01 -8.17 12.87
N ARG A 254 -0.09 -9.00 11.84
CA ARG A 254 1.01 -9.30 10.91
C ARG A 254 0.46 -9.43 9.49
N GLY A 255 1.22 -8.95 8.51
CA GLY A 255 0.93 -9.09 7.08
C GLY A 255 2.21 -9.21 6.26
N ALA A 256 2.19 -10.04 5.23
CA ALA A 256 3.35 -10.38 4.40
C ALA A 256 3.49 -9.53 3.12
N GLY A 257 2.65 -8.56 2.94
CA GLY A 257 2.60 -7.66 1.79
C GLY A 257 1.77 -6.45 2.18
N PHE A 258 0.77 -6.11 1.38
CA PHE A 258 -0.17 -5.04 1.71
C PHE A 258 -1.19 -5.48 2.78
N GLY A 259 -1.58 -4.60 3.66
CA GLY A 259 -2.71 -4.84 4.58
C GLY A 259 -4.01 -4.95 3.79
N ILE A 260 -4.44 -3.88 3.12
CA ILE A 260 -5.58 -3.89 2.20
C ILE A 260 -5.13 -3.32 0.86
N LEU A 261 -5.20 -4.12 -0.18
CA LEU A 261 -4.93 -3.73 -1.56
C LEU A 261 -6.24 -3.76 -2.36
N ALA A 262 -6.61 -2.66 -3.00
CA ALA A 262 -7.83 -2.59 -3.80
C ALA A 262 -7.61 -1.93 -5.16
N THR A 263 -8.28 -2.48 -6.18
CA THR A 263 -8.37 -1.87 -7.50
C THR A 263 -9.79 -1.97 -8.04
N LEU A 264 -10.21 -0.98 -8.86
CA LEU A 264 -11.51 -0.94 -9.52
C LEU A 264 -12.71 -1.13 -8.57
N THR A 265 -12.52 -0.86 -7.28
CA THR A 265 -13.53 -1.08 -6.24
C THR A 265 -14.25 0.23 -5.92
N GLU A 266 -15.58 0.17 -5.81
CA GLU A 266 -16.44 1.32 -5.52
C GLU A 266 -16.95 1.27 -4.08
N ASN A 267 -16.81 2.36 -3.34
CA ASN A 267 -17.21 2.54 -1.95
C ASN A 267 -16.52 1.56 -0.99
N ILE A 268 -15.55 2.07 -0.26
CA ILE A 268 -14.83 1.33 0.78
C ILE A 268 -14.98 2.09 2.10
N HIS A 269 -15.42 1.41 3.15
CA HIS A 269 -15.54 1.97 4.50
C HIS A 269 -14.71 1.16 5.49
N ILE A 270 -13.84 1.83 6.24
CA ILE A 270 -12.98 1.25 7.27
C ILE A 270 -13.25 2.01 8.58
N ASP A 271 -13.82 1.35 9.56
CA ASP A 271 -14.21 1.93 10.84
C ASP A 271 -13.72 1.08 12.02
N GLY A 272 -13.06 1.73 12.99
CA GLY A 272 -12.60 1.11 14.22
C GLY A 272 -11.58 -0.01 14.03
N CYS A 273 -10.81 0.02 12.93
CA CYS A 273 -9.83 -1.01 12.60
C CYS A 273 -8.45 -0.70 13.18
N SER A 274 -7.62 -1.74 13.35
CA SER A 274 -6.26 -1.60 13.84
C SER A 274 -5.28 -2.38 12.99
N PHE A 275 -4.23 -1.70 12.52
CA PHE A 275 -3.06 -2.29 11.91
C PHE A 275 -1.90 -2.03 12.86
N SER A 276 -1.63 -2.97 13.75
CA SER A 276 -0.65 -2.75 14.83
C SER A 276 -0.16 -4.06 15.42
N ILE A 277 1.06 -4.03 15.93
CA ILE A 277 1.64 -5.16 16.67
C ILE A 277 1.01 -5.20 18.07
N PRO A 278 0.57 -6.39 18.55
CA PRO A 278 0.14 -6.55 19.93
C PRO A 278 1.22 -6.16 20.93
N GLU A 279 0.85 -5.57 22.07
CA GLU A 279 1.77 -5.03 23.05
C GLU A 279 2.79 -6.06 23.55
N GLU A 280 2.39 -7.29 23.73
CA GLU A 280 3.25 -8.40 24.19
C GLU A 280 4.36 -8.77 23.19
N ARG A 281 4.24 -8.38 21.93
CA ARG A 281 5.24 -8.66 20.89
C ARG A 281 6.11 -7.45 20.52
N LYS A 282 5.79 -6.25 20.98
CA LYS A 282 6.54 -5.01 20.63
C LYS A 282 8.02 -5.03 21.04
N SER A 283 8.43 -5.92 21.96
CA SER A 283 9.85 -6.08 22.32
C SER A 283 10.68 -6.87 21.28
N THR A 284 10.03 -7.67 20.45
CA THR A 284 10.67 -8.56 19.47
C THR A 284 10.19 -8.31 18.04
N GLU A 285 9.15 -7.53 17.85
CA GLU A 285 8.57 -7.17 16.56
C GLU A 285 8.40 -5.66 16.47
N ILE A 286 8.60 -5.13 15.29
CA ILE A 286 8.56 -3.69 15.04
C ILE A 286 7.78 -3.33 13.78
N ILE A 287 7.32 -4.32 13.01
CA ILE A 287 6.56 -4.14 11.78
C ILE A 287 5.32 -5.00 11.82
N SER A 288 4.16 -4.37 11.62
CA SER A 288 2.87 -5.06 11.48
C SER A 288 2.68 -5.58 10.05
N VAL A 289 2.97 -4.77 9.05
CA VAL A 289 2.79 -5.09 7.63
C VAL A 289 4.03 -4.66 6.84
N THR A 290 4.50 -5.50 5.93
CA THR A 290 5.77 -5.27 5.21
C THR A 290 5.65 -4.37 3.98
N ALA A 291 4.46 -3.92 3.64
CA ALA A 291 4.18 -2.91 2.61
C ALA A 291 3.20 -1.86 3.17
N ASP A 292 2.40 -1.23 2.31
CA ASP A 292 1.39 -0.26 2.75
C ASP A 292 0.31 -0.94 3.60
N LEU A 293 -0.18 -0.25 4.62
CA LEU A 293 -1.34 -0.76 5.37
C LEU A 293 -2.60 -0.70 4.51
N ILE A 294 -2.77 0.37 3.75
CA ILE A 294 -3.87 0.54 2.80
C ILE A 294 -3.32 1.07 1.49
N HIS A 295 -3.62 0.38 0.38
CA HIS A 295 -3.23 0.81 -0.96
C HIS A 295 -4.40 0.65 -1.94
N PHE A 296 -4.94 1.78 -2.43
CA PHE A 296 -6.09 1.79 -3.34
C PHE A 296 -5.75 2.49 -4.64
N MET A 297 -5.82 1.75 -5.74
CA MET A 297 -5.58 2.26 -7.09
C MET A 297 -6.85 2.15 -7.93
N HIS A 298 -7.22 3.22 -8.66
CA HIS A 298 -8.40 3.21 -9.53
C HIS A 298 -9.72 2.80 -8.82
N CYS A 299 -9.89 3.19 -7.58
CA CYS A 299 -11.14 3.03 -6.86
C CYS A 299 -12.10 4.19 -7.18
N SER A 300 -13.37 4.06 -6.82
CA SER A 300 -14.40 5.07 -7.10
C SER A 300 -15.41 5.19 -5.97
N GLY A 301 -16.40 6.08 -6.12
CA GLY A 301 -17.37 6.35 -5.07
C GLY A 301 -16.75 7.07 -3.87
N THR A 302 -16.94 6.56 -2.67
CA THR A 302 -16.38 7.11 -1.43
C THR A 302 -15.45 6.11 -0.75
N VAL A 303 -14.26 6.56 -0.38
CA VAL A 303 -13.36 5.89 0.55
C VAL A 303 -13.43 6.64 1.88
N LEU A 304 -14.02 6.02 2.89
CA LEU A 304 -14.14 6.55 4.24
C LEU A 304 -13.30 5.71 5.18
N ILE A 305 -12.32 6.33 5.84
CA ILE A 305 -11.42 5.69 6.81
C ILE A 305 -11.52 6.49 8.09
N GLU A 306 -12.05 5.88 9.14
CA GLU A 306 -12.30 6.60 10.39
C GLU A 306 -12.07 5.74 11.64
N ASN A 307 -11.82 6.42 12.78
CA ASN A 307 -11.72 5.84 14.11
C ASN A 307 -10.69 4.68 14.21
N SER A 308 -9.67 4.68 13.36
CA SER A 308 -8.76 3.55 13.16
C SER A 308 -7.33 3.86 13.59
N VAL A 309 -6.55 2.80 13.84
CA VAL A 309 -5.16 2.87 14.26
C VAL A 309 -4.27 2.23 13.21
N PHE A 310 -3.23 2.96 12.79
CA PHE A 310 -2.27 2.55 11.77
C PHE A 310 -0.85 2.68 12.32
N GLU A 311 -0.16 1.56 12.51
CA GLU A 311 1.17 1.55 13.12
C GLU A 311 2.11 0.55 12.44
N ASP A 312 3.40 0.92 12.44
CA ASP A 312 4.49 -0.02 12.22
C ASP A 312 4.46 -0.70 10.84
N CYS A 313 4.45 0.07 9.76
CA CYS A 313 4.61 -0.47 8.40
C CYS A 313 5.94 -0.07 7.75
N LEU A 314 6.33 -0.81 6.72
CA LEU A 314 7.56 -0.52 5.97
C LEU A 314 7.31 0.41 4.78
N ASP A 315 6.05 0.71 4.45
CA ASP A 315 5.66 1.64 3.37
C ASP A 315 4.55 2.56 3.86
N ASP A 316 3.72 3.10 2.99
CA ASP A 316 2.72 4.09 3.35
C ASP A 316 1.67 3.55 4.33
N ALA A 317 1.27 4.35 5.31
CA ALA A 317 0.09 4.03 6.12
C ALA A 317 -1.16 3.96 5.24
N VAL A 318 -1.28 4.91 4.33
CA VAL A 318 -2.35 4.98 3.34
C VAL A 318 -1.78 5.51 2.04
N ASN A 319 -2.04 4.80 0.94
CA ASN A 319 -1.75 5.25 -0.42
C ASN A 319 -3.02 5.11 -1.28
N ILE A 320 -3.60 6.24 -1.72
CA ILE A 320 -4.80 6.26 -2.56
C ILE A 320 -4.55 7.17 -3.75
N HIS A 321 -4.61 6.60 -4.96
CA HIS A 321 -4.26 7.33 -6.17
C HIS A 321 -4.95 6.74 -7.42
N GLY A 322 -4.89 7.48 -8.53
CA GLY A 322 -5.14 6.98 -9.88
C GLY A 322 -3.83 6.49 -10.52
N GLN A 323 -3.86 6.26 -11.82
CA GLN A 323 -2.64 5.96 -12.57
C GLN A 323 -2.62 6.72 -13.89
N TYR A 324 -1.42 7.00 -14.39
CA TYR A 324 -1.20 7.47 -15.74
C TYR A 324 -0.97 6.30 -16.68
N MET A 325 -1.66 6.37 -17.83
CA MET A 325 -1.40 5.54 -18.99
C MET A 325 -0.84 6.42 -20.10
N ARG A 326 0.06 5.91 -20.92
CA ARG A 326 0.66 6.68 -22.01
C ARG A 326 0.11 6.26 -23.37
N ILE A 327 -0.22 7.23 -24.23
CA ILE A 327 -0.55 6.97 -25.61
C ILE A 327 0.71 6.55 -26.36
N LYS A 328 0.74 5.32 -26.86
CA LYS A 328 1.86 4.79 -27.62
C LYS A 328 1.73 5.14 -29.11
N LYS A 329 0.55 4.95 -29.67
CA LYS A 329 0.24 5.33 -31.05
C LYS A 329 -1.27 5.44 -31.29
N LEU A 330 -1.67 6.23 -32.26
CA LEU A 330 -3.04 6.25 -32.75
C LEU A 330 -3.26 5.09 -33.72
N LEU A 331 -4.36 4.37 -33.58
CA LEU A 331 -4.72 3.22 -34.43
C LEU A 331 -5.73 3.60 -35.51
N SER A 332 -6.64 4.51 -35.19
CA SER A 332 -7.64 5.06 -36.08
C SER A 332 -8.05 6.47 -35.63
N GLU A 333 -9.05 7.06 -36.25
CA GLU A 333 -9.62 8.37 -35.87
C GLU A 333 -10.31 8.35 -34.49
N ASN A 334 -10.57 7.17 -33.90
CA ASN A 334 -11.23 7.02 -32.60
C ASN A 334 -10.62 5.91 -31.73
N SER A 335 -9.44 5.40 -32.06
CA SER A 335 -8.78 4.38 -31.23
C SER A 335 -7.28 4.57 -31.12
N ALA A 336 -6.72 4.21 -29.97
CA ALA A 336 -5.29 4.30 -29.68
C ALA A 336 -4.77 3.04 -28.98
N GLU A 337 -3.50 2.74 -29.19
CA GLU A 337 -2.73 1.84 -28.33
C GLU A 337 -2.23 2.62 -27.14
N VAL A 338 -2.55 2.12 -25.96
CA VAL A 338 -2.24 2.72 -24.66
C VAL A 338 -1.38 1.75 -23.86
N GLU A 339 -0.29 2.24 -23.27
CA GLU A 339 0.64 1.41 -22.51
C GLU A 339 0.63 1.77 -21.02
N PHE A 340 0.86 0.76 -20.18
CA PHE A 340 1.11 0.96 -18.76
C PHE A 340 2.47 1.62 -18.56
N CYS A 341 2.50 2.72 -17.82
CA CYS A 341 3.73 3.44 -17.51
C CYS A 341 4.62 2.70 -16.50
N HIS A 342 4.01 1.88 -15.65
CA HIS A 342 4.71 1.02 -14.71
C HIS A 342 4.11 -0.39 -14.71
N GLN A 343 4.97 -1.41 -14.67
CA GLN A 343 4.53 -2.82 -14.78
C GLN A 343 3.64 -3.28 -13.63
N SER A 344 3.83 -2.74 -12.43
CA SER A 344 3.01 -3.07 -11.24
C SER A 344 1.56 -2.61 -11.36
N HIS A 345 1.27 -1.70 -12.29
CA HIS A 345 -0.08 -1.20 -12.56
C HIS A 345 -0.87 -2.07 -13.55
N ALA A 346 -0.22 -3.06 -14.18
CA ALA A 346 -0.88 -3.89 -15.17
C ALA A 346 -2.00 -4.72 -14.54
N CYS A 347 -3.19 -4.63 -15.12
CA CYS A 347 -4.38 -5.36 -14.71
C CYS A 347 -5.11 -5.90 -15.95
N ARG A 348 -6.07 -6.82 -15.73
CA ARG A 348 -6.81 -7.44 -16.83
C ARG A 348 -7.76 -6.47 -17.53
N THR A 349 -8.42 -5.62 -16.75
CA THR A 349 -9.39 -4.63 -17.21
C THR A 349 -9.07 -3.33 -16.50
N LEU A 350 -8.89 -2.26 -17.27
CA LEU A 350 -8.59 -0.95 -16.71
C LEU A 350 -9.75 0.01 -16.90
N TYR A 351 -10.30 0.06 -18.09
CA TYR A 351 -11.35 1.00 -18.45
C TYR A 351 -12.70 0.29 -18.64
N LYS A 352 -13.75 0.97 -18.23
CA LYS A 352 -15.14 0.54 -18.51
C LYS A 352 -15.80 1.50 -19.50
N LYS A 353 -16.77 1.00 -20.24
CA LYS A 353 -17.57 1.84 -21.14
C LYS A 353 -18.19 3.01 -20.37
N GLY A 354 -17.97 4.21 -20.88
CA GLY A 354 -18.41 5.46 -20.28
C GLY A 354 -17.39 6.10 -19.32
N ASP A 355 -16.25 5.48 -19.06
CA ASP A 355 -15.17 6.14 -18.34
C ASP A 355 -14.72 7.38 -19.10
N PHE A 356 -14.66 8.51 -18.38
CA PHE A 356 -14.21 9.79 -18.89
C PHE A 356 -12.74 9.96 -18.53
N LEU A 357 -11.89 10.13 -19.56
CA LEU A 357 -10.45 10.26 -19.37
C LEU A 357 -10.01 11.70 -19.66
N THR A 358 -9.19 12.26 -18.80
CA THR A 358 -8.48 13.50 -19.08
C THR A 358 -7.18 13.23 -19.81
N VAL A 359 -6.81 14.12 -20.72
CA VAL A 359 -5.62 14.03 -21.55
C VAL A 359 -4.63 15.09 -21.09
N SER A 360 -3.46 14.67 -20.66
CA SER A 360 -2.35 15.56 -20.31
C SER A 360 -1.28 15.54 -21.40
N ASP A 361 -0.80 16.71 -21.77
CA ASP A 361 0.26 16.90 -22.75
C ASP A 361 1.59 16.33 -22.22
N SER A 362 2.32 15.64 -23.09
CA SER A 362 3.56 14.91 -22.73
C SER A 362 4.70 15.79 -22.21
N GLU A 363 4.74 17.07 -22.60
CA GLU A 363 5.83 18.00 -22.26
C GLU A 363 5.48 18.87 -21.06
N THR A 364 4.29 19.43 -21.08
CA THR A 364 3.83 20.39 -20.06
C THR A 364 3.10 19.74 -18.91
N MET A 365 2.56 18.53 -19.12
CA MET A 365 1.69 17.80 -18.20
C MET A 365 0.40 18.56 -17.85
N LEU A 366 0.09 19.61 -18.60
CA LEU A 366 -1.18 20.32 -18.47
C LEU A 366 -2.28 19.57 -19.22
N GLU A 367 -3.47 19.64 -18.69
CA GLU A 367 -4.65 19.09 -19.36
C GLU A 367 -4.92 19.84 -20.67
N LYS A 368 -5.09 19.09 -21.76
CA LYS A 368 -5.35 19.63 -23.08
C LYS A 368 -6.67 19.15 -23.69
N GLY A 369 -7.36 18.23 -23.06
CA GLY A 369 -8.63 17.71 -23.54
C GLY A 369 -9.11 16.49 -22.78
N SER A 370 -10.16 15.88 -23.29
CA SER A 370 -10.74 14.69 -22.69
C SER A 370 -11.35 13.78 -23.75
N VAL A 371 -11.50 12.48 -23.42
CA VAL A 371 -12.09 11.46 -24.26
C VAL A 371 -12.92 10.49 -23.43
N THR A 372 -13.92 9.84 -24.05
CA THR A 372 -14.79 8.88 -23.37
C THR A 372 -14.59 7.48 -23.94
N VAL A 373 -14.40 6.51 -23.07
CA VAL A 373 -14.15 5.11 -23.46
C VAL A 373 -15.43 4.44 -23.95
N ILE A 374 -15.35 3.78 -25.12
CA ILE A 374 -16.39 2.85 -25.59
C ILE A 374 -16.04 1.41 -25.24
N SER A 375 -14.78 1.01 -25.46
CA SER A 375 -14.30 -0.34 -25.20
C SER A 375 -12.78 -0.38 -25.06
N GLU A 376 -12.29 -1.41 -24.40
CA GLU A 376 -10.87 -1.77 -24.38
C GLU A 376 -10.69 -3.24 -24.77
N SER A 377 -9.50 -3.57 -25.27
CA SER A 377 -9.05 -4.95 -25.46
C SER A 377 -7.54 -5.03 -25.25
N GLN A 378 -7.06 -6.13 -24.68
CA GLN A 378 -5.62 -6.35 -24.52
C GLN A 378 -4.97 -6.64 -25.88
N ILE A 379 -3.79 -6.08 -26.08
CA ILE A 379 -2.94 -6.41 -27.22
C ILE A 379 -1.97 -7.49 -26.76
N CYS A 380 -1.91 -8.62 -27.47
CA CYS A 380 -1.19 -9.82 -27.05
C CYS A 380 0.33 -9.64 -26.85
N ASP A 381 0.93 -8.62 -27.45
CA ASP A 381 2.39 -8.41 -27.45
C ASP A 381 2.84 -7.32 -26.46
N GLY A 382 2.68 -7.55 -25.16
CA GLY A 382 3.32 -6.68 -24.16
C GLY A 382 2.44 -5.98 -23.14
N GLY A 383 1.20 -6.45 -22.98
CA GLY A 383 0.32 -5.93 -21.91
C GLY A 383 -0.33 -4.57 -22.23
N ASN A 384 -0.13 -4.02 -23.43
CA ASN A 384 -0.77 -2.77 -23.85
C ASN A 384 -2.27 -2.98 -24.10
N LEU A 385 -3.02 -1.87 -24.07
CA LEU A 385 -4.45 -1.85 -24.33
C LEU A 385 -4.74 -1.17 -25.66
N SER A 386 -5.66 -1.73 -26.45
CA SER A 386 -6.34 -1.00 -27.54
C SER A 386 -7.62 -0.40 -26.98
N VAL A 387 -7.70 0.92 -26.95
CA VAL A 387 -8.85 1.65 -26.40
C VAL A 387 -9.58 2.36 -27.52
N THR A 388 -10.89 2.20 -27.56
CA THR A 388 -11.79 2.89 -28.50
C THR A 388 -12.57 3.96 -27.75
N PHE A 389 -12.61 5.15 -28.33
CA PHE A 389 -13.26 6.35 -27.78
C PHE A 389 -14.51 6.72 -28.59
N SER A 390 -15.42 7.47 -27.95
CA SER A 390 -16.63 7.99 -28.62
C SER A 390 -16.33 9.19 -29.53
N GLU A 391 -15.26 9.90 -29.24
CA GLU A 391 -14.84 11.10 -29.95
C GLU A 391 -13.86 10.78 -31.09
N ASN A 392 -13.74 11.70 -32.06
CA ASN A 392 -12.61 11.72 -32.96
C ASN A 392 -11.40 12.27 -32.18
N ILE A 393 -10.35 11.46 -32.06
CA ILE A 393 -9.18 11.76 -31.26
C ILE A 393 -8.09 12.54 -32.00
N ASN A 394 -8.25 12.78 -33.28
CA ASN A 394 -7.29 13.58 -34.07
C ASN A 394 -7.22 15.01 -33.53
N GLY A 395 -6.02 15.46 -33.21
CA GLY A 395 -5.79 16.79 -32.61
C GLY A 395 -6.09 16.88 -31.11
N VAL A 396 -6.68 15.84 -30.50
CA VAL A 396 -6.88 15.72 -29.04
C VAL A 396 -5.77 14.88 -28.43
N LEU A 397 -5.52 13.68 -28.99
CA LEU A 397 -4.47 12.76 -28.55
C LEU A 397 -3.27 12.81 -29.49
N SER A 398 -2.09 12.70 -28.89
CA SER A 398 -0.82 12.52 -29.60
C SER A 398 0.00 11.41 -28.93
N PRO A 399 0.84 10.68 -29.68
CA PRO A 399 1.78 9.76 -29.06
C PRO A 399 2.64 10.47 -28.01
N GLY A 400 2.77 9.85 -26.84
CA GLY A 400 3.46 10.41 -25.67
C GLY A 400 2.54 11.06 -24.65
N ASP A 401 1.32 11.46 -25.00
CA ASP A 401 0.36 12.02 -24.04
C ASP A 401 -0.06 11.01 -22.98
N TYR A 402 -0.47 11.55 -21.84
CA TYR A 402 -0.93 10.74 -20.70
C TYR A 402 -2.44 10.83 -20.54
N LEU A 403 -3.02 9.68 -20.20
CA LEU A 403 -4.43 9.54 -19.84
C LEU A 403 -4.56 9.32 -18.34
N GLU A 404 -5.45 10.06 -17.71
CA GLU A 404 -5.89 9.88 -16.33
C GLU A 404 -7.39 9.58 -16.31
N ASN A 405 -7.86 8.76 -15.37
CA ASN A 405 -9.27 8.39 -15.28
C ASN A 405 -9.97 8.98 -14.04
N PRO A 406 -10.51 10.21 -14.08
CA PRO A 406 -11.28 10.80 -12.98
C PRO A 406 -12.54 10.04 -12.60
N SER A 407 -13.08 9.18 -13.49
CA SER A 407 -14.21 8.30 -13.18
C SER A 407 -13.83 7.21 -12.16
N ARG A 408 -12.53 6.94 -12.03
CA ARG A 408 -11.94 5.95 -11.12
C ARG A 408 -11.12 6.60 -10.02
N MET A 409 -11.60 7.73 -9.51
CA MET A 409 -11.06 8.42 -8.34
C MET A 409 -12.16 8.63 -7.31
N PRO A 410 -11.93 8.25 -6.04
CA PRO A 410 -12.94 8.35 -4.99
C PRO A 410 -12.99 9.75 -4.37
N VAL A 411 -14.11 10.08 -3.73
CA VAL A 411 -14.13 11.01 -2.60
C VAL A 411 -13.36 10.34 -1.46
N ILE A 412 -12.39 11.04 -0.86
CA ILE A 412 -11.57 10.50 0.24
C ILE A 412 -11.90 11.25 1.53
N ILE A 413 -12.27 10.50 2.57
CA ILE A 413 -12.47 11.05 3.92
C ILE A 413 -11.63 10.22 4.88
N PHE A 414 -10.61 10.85 5.45
CA PHE A 414 -9.70 10.26 6.44
C PHE A 414 -9.77 11.06 7.73
N ARG A 415 -10.48 10.52 8.75
CA ARG A 415 -10.76 11.27 9.96
C ARG A 415 -10.74 10.47 11.25
N ASN A 416 -10.45 11.13 12.38
CA ASN A 416 -10.42 10.54 13.71
C ASN A 416 -9.48 9.32 13.82
N ASN A 417 -8.41 9.28 13.03
CA ASN A 417 -7.45 8.18 13.02
C ASN A 417 -6.20 8.53 13.84
N SER A 418 -5.52 7.50 14.31
CA SER A 418 -4.19 7.59 14.88
C SER A 418 -3.20 6.88 13.96
N VAL A 419 -2.16 7.58 13.50
CA VAL A 419 -1.11 7.01 12.65
C VAL A 419 0.24 7.22 13.29
N SER A 420 1.01 6.16 13.45
CA SER A 420 2.32 6.22 14.10
C SER A 420 3.32 5.28 13.45
N ARG A 421 4.58 5.73 13.36
CA ARG A 421 5.70 4.92 12.87
C ARG A 421 5.45 4.29 11.48
N CYS A 422 4.81 5.06 10.60
CA CYS A 422 4.65 4.77 9.19
C CYS A 422 5.29 5.89 8.38
N PRO A 423 5.73 5.67 7.13
CA PRO A 423 6.33 6.72 6.29
C PRO A 423 5.37 7.86 5.96
N HIS A 424 4.26 7.59 5.27
CA HIS A 424 3.38 8.63 4.72
C HIS A 424 1.90 8.29 4.83
N ILE A 425 1.06 9.34 4.78
CA ILE A 425 -0.31 9.26 4.28
C ILE A 425 -0.28 9.91 2.90
N ARG A 426 -0.25 9.09 1.85
CA ARG A 426 -0.22 9.52 0.47
C ARG A 426 -1.62 9.42 -0.12
N ILE A 427 -2.22 10.55 -0.44
CA ILE A 427 -3.58 10.57 -0.99
C ILE A 427 -3.67 11.59 -2.12
N SER A 428 -4.25 11.15 -3.24
CA SER A 428 -4.45 12.00 -4.40
C SER A 428 -5.74 11.61 -5.12
N SER A 429 -6.64 12.56 -5.29
CA SER A 429 -7.88 12.36 -6.04
C SER A 429 -8.35 13.67 -6.67
N SER A 430 -8.89 13.57 -7.87
CA SER A 430 -9.58 14.70 -8.53
C SER A 430 -10.97 14.99 -7.94
N LYS A 431 -11.42 14.22 -6.95
CA LYS A 431 -12.65 14.46 -6.19
C LYS A 431 -12.34 15.19 -4.89
N TYR A 432 -13.36 15.40 -4.06
CA TYR A 432 -13.19 15.99 -2.74
C TYR A 432 -12.35 15.10 -1.84
N MET A 433 -11.41 15.70 -1.11
CA MET A 433 -10.60 15.03 -0.11
C MET A 433 -10.66 15.77 1.23
N GLU A 434 -10.79 15.01 2.30
CA GLU A 434 -10.78 15.50 3.69
C GLU A 434 -9.81 14.68 4.53
N VAL A 435 -8.90 15.38 5.22
CA VAL A 435 -8.05 14.82 6.27
C VAL A 435 -8.29 15.63 7.53
N SER A 436 -9.04 15.06 8.49
CA SER A 436 -9.49 15.86 9.63
C SER A 436 -9.45 15.11 10.96
N HIS A 437 -9.15 15.83 12.06
CA HIS A 437 -9.18 15.31 13.43
C HIS A 437 -8.29 14.10 13.67
N ASN A 438 -7.16 13.96 12.95
CA ASN A 438 -6.23 12.84 13.10
C ASN A 438 -5.06 13.22 14.02
N TYR A 439 -4.52 12.21 14.69
CA TYR A 439 -3.20 12.24 15.31
C TYR A 439 -2.19 11.56 14.39
N LEU A 440 -1.15 12.28 13.97
CA LEU A 440 -0.21 11.86 12.95
C LEU A 440 1.23 12.00 13.48
N ASN A 441 1.82 10.88 13.88
CA ASN A 441 3.22 10.76 14.28
C ASN A 441 3.95 9.91 13.23
N LEU A 442 4.30 10.53 12.13
CA LEU A 442 4.82 9.86 10.94
C LEU A 442 6.34 10.01 10.82
N GLY A 443 6.98 8.98 10.33
CA GLY A 443 8.43 8.96 10.18
C GLY A 443 8.96 9.70 8.95
N GLY A 444 8.11 9.94 7.96
CA GLY A 444 8.40 10.69 6.74
C GLY A 444 7.55 11.94 6.62
N THR A 445 7.09 12.24 5.43
CA THR A 445 6.11 13.30 5.19
C THR A 445 4.75 12.89 5.77
N GLY A 446 4.10 13.78 6.50
CA GLY A 446 2.80 13.52 7.10
C GLY A 446 1.71 13.25 6.06
N VAL A 447 0.99 14.29 5.63
CA VAL A 447 0.06 14.19 4.50
C VAL A 447 0.81 14.57 3.22
N TYR A 448 0.92 13.61 2.30
CA TYR A 448 1.62 13.77 1.03
C TYR A 448 0.64 13.76 -0.14
N ILE A 449 0.53 14.90 -0.83
CA ILE A 449 -0.26 15.05 -2.05
C ILE A 449 0.73 15.29 -3.19
N ALA A 450 0.84 14.32 -4.07
CA ALA A 450 1.77 14.39 -5.19
C ALA A 450 1.13 13.85 -6.47
N ASP A 451 1.48 14.51 -7.57
CA ASP A 451 1.11 14.09 -8.90
C ASP A 451 2.38 13.61 -9.61
N LEU A 452 2.57 12.30 -9.71
CA LEU A 452 3.83 11.71 -10.15
C LEU A 452 3.80 11.32 -11.62
N PHE A 453 4.65 11.97 -12.41
CA PHE A 453 4.92 11.63 -13.81
C PHE A 453 6.27 10.94 -14.00
N SER A 454 6.80 10.34 -12.96
CA SER A 454 8.08 9.62 -12.97
C SER A 454 7.92 8.29 -12.26
N TYR A 455 8.74 7.35 -12.55
CA TYR A 455 8.85 6.00 -12.04
C TYR A 455 7.52 5.30 -11.75
N TRP A 456 6.79 5.66 -10.68
CA TRP A 456 5.51 5.04 -10.31
C TRP A 456 4.34 5.46 -11.19
N PHE A 457 4.35 6.67 -11.77
CA PHE A 457 3.26 7.21 -12.58
C PHE A 457 1.88 7.15 -11.89
N GLU A 458 1.89 7.39 -10.59
CA GLU A 458 0.67 7.51 -9.79
C GLU A 458 0.04 8.88 -10.03
N SER A 459 -1.19 8.86 -10.53
CA SER A 459 -1.91 10.08 -10.89
C SER A 459 -2.72 10.63 -9.74
N GLY A 460 -2.97 11.92 -9.76
CA GLY A 460 -3.81 12.54 -8.76
C GLY A 460 -3.71 14.04 -8.68
N ARG A 461 -4.02 14.72 -9.79
CA ARG A 461 -4.33 16.15 -9.72
C ARG A 461 -5.48 16.37 -8.75
N VAL A 462 -5.29 17.21 -7.73
CA VAL A 462 -6.34 17.48 -6.73
C VAL A 462 -7.06 18.79 -7.03
N HIS A 463 -8.39 18.80 -6.80
CA HIS A 463 -9.25 19.93 -7.12
C HIS A 463 -10.01 20.50 -5.91
N SER A 464 -10.10 19.79 -4.81
CA SER A 464 -10.80 20.26 -3.62
C SER A 464 -10.32 19.47 -2.39
N VAL A 465 -9.54 20.11 -1.54
CA VAL A 465 -8.90 19.47 -0.39
C VAL A 465 -9.13 20.27 0.88
N LEU A 466 -9.55 19.61 1.94
CA LEU A 466 -9.62 20.13 3.29
C LEU A 466 -8.70 19.33 4.23
N ILE A 467 -7.71 20.00 4.83
CA ILE A 467 -6.86 19.43 5.88
C ILE A 467 -7.05 20.26 7.13
N GLU A 468 -7.80 19.73 8.12
CA GLU A 468 -8.14 20.51 9.30
C GLU A 468 -8.07 19.74 10.62
N LYS A 469 -7.76 20.46 11.69
CA LYS A 469 -7.80 19.97 13.08
C LYS A 469 -7.00 18.68 13.29
N ASN A 470 -5.93 18.51 12.55
CA ASN A 470 -4.99 17.43 12.75
C ASN A 470 -3.85 17.86 13.68
N ARG A 471 -3.29 16.90 14.40
CA ARG A 471 -2.11 17.07 15.20
C ARG A 471 -0.97 16.28 14.58
N PHE A 472 0.05 16.99 14.08
CA PHE A 472 1.27 16.44 13.51
C PHE A 472 2.39 16.46 14.55
N GLU A 473 3.03 15.32 14.79
CA GLU A 473 4.18 15.19 15.68
C GLU A 473 5.29 14.39 14.99
N ASP A 474 6.55 14.78 15.24
CA ASP A 474 7.78 14.07 14.84
C ASP A 474 7.86 13.60 13.38
N SER A 475 7.16 14.26 12.48
CA SER A 475 7.00 13.82 11.09
C SER A 475 8.26 13.94 10.23
N THR A 476 9.47 14.12 10.79
CA THR A 476 10.59 14.44 9.90
C THR A 476 11.90 13.86 10.35
N VAL A 477 12.43 12.97 9.55
CA VAL A 477 13.81 12.48 9.69
C VAL A 477 14.67 12.90 8.50
N HIS A 478 14.11 13.23 7.35
CA HIS A 478 14.85 13.60 6.15
C HIS A 478 14.57 15.04 5.71
N GLY A 479 15.60 15.71 5.25
CA GLY A 479 15.77 17.16 5.13
C GLY A 479 14.75 18.00 4.34
N THR A 480 13.81 17.41 3.59
CA THR A 480 12.72 18.13 2.91
C THR A 480 11.33 17.73 3.39
N ALA A 481 11.24 16.76 4.30
CA ALA A 481 9.96 16.26 4.78
C ALA A 481 9.15 17.34 5.52
N ALA A 482 7.85 17.30 5.36
CA ALA A 482 6.92 18.25 5.95
C ALA A 482 5.75 17.53 6.65
N GLY A 483 5.11 18.19 7.59
CA GLY A 483 3.84 17.70 8.14
C GLY A 483 2.77 17.57 7.06
N ILE A 484 2.71 18.56 6.17
CA ILE A 484 1.90 18.53 4.96
C ILE A 484 2.78 18.91 3.78
N GLU A 485 2.85 18.05 2.77
CA GLU A 485 3.59 18.31 1.53
C GLU A 485 2.69 18.18 0.32
N ILE A 486 2.67 19.23 -0.50
CA ILE A 486 1.91 19.29 -1.75
C ILE A 486 2.87 19.61 -2.86
N THR A 487 3.10 18.68 -3.78
CA THR A 487 4.08 18.80 -4.84
C THR A 487 3.54 18.36 -6.19
N SER A 488 4.26 18.73 -7.24
CA SER A 488 4.07 18.15 -8.56
C SER A 488 5.42 17.88 -9.23
N SER A 489 5.50 16.80 -9.98
CA SER A 489 6.76 16.33 -10.58
C SER A 489 7.30 17.25 -11.67
N ARG A 490 6.56 18.27 -12.14
CA ARG A 490 7.01 19.19 -13.18
C ARG A 490 6.68 20.64 -12.89
N PRO A 491 7.64 21.56 -13.09
CA PRO A 491 7.39 22.97 -12.98
C PRO A 491 6.65 23.47 -14.24
N GLY A 492 5.58 24.21 -14.06
CA GLY A 492 4.89 24.87 -15.15
C GLY A 492 3.41 25.06 -14.88
N GLY A 493 3.02 26.19 -14.31
CA GLY A 493 1.64 26.50 -13.97
C GLY A 493 1.15 25.84 -12.68
N TYR A 494 -0.10 26.07 -12.35
CA TYR A 494 -0.75 25.45 -11.21
C TYR A 494 -1.18 24.02 -11.56
N ARG A 495 -0.80 23.08 -10.73
CA ARG A 495 -1.18 21.68 -10.94
C ARG A 495 -2.33 21.26 -10.04
N HIS A 496 -2.32 21.73 -8.81
CA HIS A 496 -3.36 21.46 -7.81
C HIS A 496 -4.19 22.73 -7.58
N GLU A 497 -5.42 22.58 -7.09
CA GLU A 497 -6.29 23.73 -6.85
C GLU A 497 -7.24 23.57 -5.66
N ASN A 498 -7.68 24.70 -5.12
CA ASN A 498 -8.68 24.80 -4.05
C ASN A 498 -8.31 23.98 -2.80
N ILE A 499 -7.14 24.21 -2.23
CA ILE A 499 -6.66 23.52 -1.04
C ILE A 499 -6.79 24.41 0.19
N THR A 500 -7.47 23.93 1.22
CA THR A 500 -7.62 24.60 2.51
C THR A 500 -6.92 23.80 3.61
N ILE A 501 -5.94 24.44 4.28
CA ILE A 501 -5.22 23.89 5.43
C ILE A 501 -5.51 24.82 6.61
N ARG A 502 -6.25 24.32 7.61
CA ARG A 502 -6.67 25.16 8.74
C ARG A 502 -6.74 24.44 10.07
N ASP A 503 -6.55 25.21 11.13
CA ASP A 503 -6.76 24.77 12.52
C ASP A 503 -5.94 23.51 12.89
N ASN A 504 -4.80 23.27 12.21
CA ASN A 504 -3.88 22.17 12.51
C ASN A 504 -2.81 22.62 13.52
N THR A 505 -2.31 21.66 14.29
CA THR A 505 -1.19 21.86 15.23
C THR A 505 -0.01 21.02 14.80
N PHE A 506 1.19 21.63 14.74
CA PHE A 506 2.43 20.97 14.36
C PHE A 506 3.43 21.00 15.52
N LYS A 507 4.09 19.88 15.80
CA LYS A 507 5.21 19.73 16.70
C LYS A 507 6.34 19.01 15.99
N MET A 508 6.98 19.71 15.06
CA MET A 508 8.03 19.18 14.21
C MET A 508 9.39 19.36 14.88
N GLN A 509 10.19 18.32 14.98
CA GLN A 509 11.58 18.42 15.45
C GLN A 509 12.52 18.89 14.31
N LYS A 510 12.21 18.53 13.08
CA LYS A 510 12.96 18.90 11.86
C LYS A 510 12.01 19.09 10.70
N GLY A 511 12.48 19.74 9.63
CA GLY A 511 11.70 19.96 8.41
C GLY A 511 10.68 21.08 8.51
N PHE A 512 9.62 21.00 7.74
CA PHE A 512 8.63 22.06 7.58
C PHE A 512 7.27 21.63 8.14
N ALA A 513 6.51 22.56 8.68
CA ALA A 513 5.10 22.29 9.00
C ALA A 513 4.31 22.08 7.70
N ILE A 514 4.51 22.96 6.71
CA ILE A 514 3.80 22.94 5.44
C ILE A 514 4.79 23.24 4.31
N TYR A 515 4.83 22.37 3.31
CA TYR A 515 5.46 22.63 2.02
C TYR A 515 4.37 22.56 0.93
N ALA A 516 4.21 23.60 0.13
CA ALA A 516 3.24 23.60 -0.96
C ALA A 516 3.83 24.30 -2.20
N GLU A 517 3.69 23.66 -3.35
CA GLU A 517 4.09 24.23 -4.62
C GLU A 517 3.07 23.98 -5.72
N ASN A 518 2.99 24.92 -6.68
CA ASN A 518 2.14 24.84 -7.86
C ASN A 518 0.63 24.66 -7.55
N VAL A 519 0.12 25.38 -6.54
CA VAL A 519 -1.27 25.33 -6.12
C VAL A 519 -2.01 26.61 -6.46
N ASP A 520 -3.12 26.50 -7.18
CA ASP A 520 -4.06 27.61 -7.36
C ASP A 520 -5.07 27.63 -6.20
N ASN A 521 -5.35 28.82 -5.65
CA ASN A 521 -6.31 29.03 -4.59
C ASN A 521 -5.98 28.21 -3.30
N LEU A 522 -4.77 28.43 -2.75
CA LEU A 522 -4.34 27.89 -1.46
C LEU A 522 -4.82 28.77 -0.30
N THR A 523 -5.53 28.19 0.66
CA THR A 523 -5.96 28.87 1.89
C THR A 523 -5.21 28.29 3.11
N LEU A 524 -4.51 29.15 3.85
CA LEU A 524 -3.84 28.79 5.11
C LEU A 524 -4.46 29.61 6.26
N LYS A 525 -5.09 28.94 7.25
CA LYS A 525 -5.81 29.66 8.30
C LYS A 525 -5.62 29.00 9.67
N ASN A 526 -5.29 29.80 10.70
CA ASN A 526 -5.25 29.39 12.12
C ASN A 526 -4.41 28.12 12.39
N ASN A 527 -3.35 27.84 11.62
CA ASN A 527 -2.48 26.72 11.90
C ASN A 527 -1.44 27.12 12.95
N ASP A 528 -1.31 26.33 14.01
CA ASP A 528 -0.21 26.46 14.97
C ASP A 528 1.01 25.66 14.47
N LEU A 529 2.00 26.36 13.95
CA LEU A 529 3.19 25.74 13.34
C LEU A 529 4.20 25.22 14.38
N GLY A 530 4.01 25.47 15.69
CA GLY A 530 4.89 25.00 16.74
C GLY A 530 6.34 25.48 16.62
N GLY A 531 6.58 26.57 15.89
CA GLY A 531 7.91 27.09 15.59
C GLY A 531 8.59 26.50 14.35
N ALA A 532 7.95 25.58 13.64
CA ALA A 532 8.44 25.06 12.37
C ALA A 532 8.15 26.04 11.22
N ASP A 533 8.99 26.01 10.21
CA ASP A 533 8.83 26.85 9.00
C ASP A 533 7.73 26.31 8.07
N LYS A 534 7.28 27.19 7.16
CA LYS A 534 6.48 26.80 6.00
C LYS A 534 7.12 27.30 4.71
N ILE A 535 7.02 26.53 3.65
CA ILE A 535 7.51 26.91 2.31
C ILE A 535 6.32 26.91 1.35
N ILE A 536 6.09 28.03 0.69
CA ILE A 536 5.04 28.20 -0.31
C ILE A 536 5.69 28.71 -1.59
N LYS A 537 5.65 27.90 -2.65
CA LYS A 537 6.27 28.21 -3.95
C LYS A 537 5.23 28.20 -5.05
N ASN A 538 5.22 29.23 -5.90
CA ASN A 538 4.33 29.30 -7.05
C ASN A 538 2.87 28.90 -6.71
N CYS A 539 2.31 29.52 -5.64
CA CYS A 539 0.93 29.29 -5.22
C CYS A 539 0.16 30.62 -5.25
N SER A 540 -1.09 30.60 -5.71
CA SER A 540 -2.00 31.71 -5.47
C SER A 540 -2.66 31.55 -4.09
N LEU A 541 -2.64 32.60 -3.27
CA LEU A 541 -3.22 32.59 -1.92
C LEU A 541 -4.58 33.25 -1.92
N LYS A 542 -5.52 32.69 -1.14
CA LYS A 542 -6.85 33.24 -0.90
C LYS A 542 -7.01 33.75 0.52
#